data_223735985c952b8a241655040be82a55
#
_entry.id   223735985c952b8a241655040be82a55
#
_cell.length_a   1.000
_cell.length_b   1.000
_cell.length_c   1.000
_cell.angle_alpha   90.00
_cell.angle_beta   90.00
_cell.angle_gamma   90.00
#
_symmetry.space_group_name_H-M   'P 1'
#
loop_
_entity.id
_entity.type
_entity.pdbx_description
1 polymer ?
#
loop_
_entity_poly.entity_id
_entity_poly.type
_entity_poly.pdbx_seq_one_letter_code
_entity_poly.pdbx_strand_id
1 'polypeptide(L)'
;MLSEQEIIRREKLDKLREFGIDPYPAALYPISSDTSKIISDFKENKSVSIAGRLMSRRIQGKASFAEVQDMKGKIQVYFNRDEICPEEDKSMYNDVYKKLLDIGDIIGIDGVLFTTQVGEKTILVKKFTVLSKSLRPLPLPKSDSKGNVYDEFTDPELRYRQRYVDLIVNPKIKETFLKRTKIINI
;
A
#
# COMPACT_ATOMS: atom_id res chain seq x y z
N MET A 1 18.81 -15.91 11.37
CA MET A 1 18.61 -14.83 12.34
C MET A 1 17.70 -13.80 11.68
N LEU A 2 16.71 -13.23 12.37
CA LEU A 2 15.85 -12.18 11.82
C LEU A 2 16.63 -10.86 11.76
N SER A 3 16.36 -10.04 10.74
CA SER A 3 16.88 -8.68 10.69
C SER A 3 16.18 -7.79 11.73
N GLU A 4 16.80 -6.68 12.11
CA GLU A 4 16.21 -5.70 13.03
C GLU A 4 14.82 -5.24 12.55
N GLN A 5 14.69 -4.96 11.25
CA GLN A 5 13.42 -4.55 10.65
C GLN A 5 12.34 -5.64 10.74
N GLU A 6 12.71 -6.90 10.63
CA GLU A 6 11.77 -8.02 10.80
C GLU A 6 11.32 -8.17 12.26
N ILE A 7 12.19 -7.87 13.23
CA ILE A 7 11.84 -7.86 14.66
C ILE A 7 10.83 -6.72 14.94
N ILE A 8 11.17 -5.49 14.53
CA ILE A 8 10.30 -4.32 14.71
C ILE A 8 8.90 -4.55 14.09
N ARG A 9 8.82 -5.18 12.91
CA ARG A 9 7.54 -5.43 12.25
C ARG A 9 6.70 -6.48 13.00
N ARG A 10 7.33 -7.44 13.68
CA ARG A 10 6.63 -8.40 14.55
C ARG A 10 6.11 -7.73 15.81
N GLU A 11 6.88 -6.86 16.44
CA GLU A 11 6.42 -6.06 17.58
C GLU A 11 5.21 -5.18 17.19
N LYS A 12 5.24 -4.57 16.00
CA LYS A 12 4.09 -3.82 15.47
C LYS A 12 2.87 -4.71 15.19
N LEU A 13 3.09 -5.95 14.74
CA LEU A 13 2.03 -6.93 14.57
C LEU A 13 1.32 -7.22 15.90
N ASP A 14 2.08 -7.42 16.97
CA ASP A 14 1.52 -7.70 18.29
C ASP A 14 0.77 -6.48 18.83
N LYS A 15 1.31 -5.27 18.64
CA LYS A 15 0.61 -4.03 18.98
C LYS A 15 -0.70 -3.84 18.18
N LEU A 16 -0.78 -4.23 16.91
CA LEU A 16 -2.05 -4.20 16.18
C LEU A 16 -3.11 -5.07 16.85
N ARG A 17 -2.73 -6.25 17.34
CA ARG A 17 -3.62 -7.13 18.09
C ARG A 17 -4.07 -6.53 19.42
N GLU A 18 -3.17 -5.83 20.13
CA GLU A 18 -3.50 -5.09 21.37
C GLU A 18 -4.52 -3.98 21.11
N PHE A 19 -4.49 -3.35 19.92
CA PHE A 19 -5.52 -2.41 19.46
C PHE A 19 -6.83 -3.08 19.03
N GLY A 20 -6.95 -4.41 19.14
CA GLY A 20 -8.11 -5.17 18.67
C GLY A 20 -8.22 -5.30 17.16
N ILE A 21 -7.14 -5.02 16.44
CA ILE A 21 -7.08 -5.12 14.98
C ILE A 21 -6.49 -6.46 14.59
N ASP A 22 -7.27 -7.30 13.88
CA ASP A 22 -6.74 -8.51 13.26
C ASP A 22 -5.85 -8.13 12.08
N PRO A 23 -4.53 -8.44 12.12
CA PRO A 23 -3.62 -8.11 11.03
C PRO A 23 -3.77 -9.03 9.80
N TYR A 24 -4.60 -10.07 9.87
CA TYR A 24 -4.87 -11.04 8.79
C TYR A 24 -6.34 -11.48 8.78
N PRO A 25 -7.29 -10.57 8.62
CA PRO A 25 -8.71 -10.91 8.67
C PRO A 25 -9.09 -11.91 7.57
N ALA A 26 -9.85 -12.95 7.95
CA ALA A 26 -10.33 -13.96 7.01
C ALA A 26 -11.46 -13.46 6.12
N ALA A 27 -12.16 -12.39 6.52
CA ALA A 27 -13.29 -11.84 5.77
C ALA A 27 -12.85 -11.20 4.46
N LEU A 28 -13.64 -11.42 3.41
CA LEU A 28 -13.43 -10.75 2.12
C LEU A 28 -13.68 -9.25 2.27
N TYR A 29 -12.69 -8.43 1.89
CA TYR A 29 -12.86 -6.98 1.84
C TYR A 29 -13.68 -6.58 0.60
N PRO A 30 -14.76 -5.80 0.73
CA PRO A 30 -15.61 -5.42 -0.39
C PRO A 30 -14.90 -4.39 -1.27
N ILE A 31 -14.58 -4.76 -2.51
CA ILE A 31 -13.93 -3.89 -3.50
C ILE A 31 -14.98 -3.42 -4.51
N SER A 32 -15.13 -2.11 -4.70
CA SER A 32 -16.04 -1.52 -5.68
C SER A 32 -15.38 -1.25 -7.04
N SER A 33 -14.06 -1.05 -7.05
CA SER A 33 -13.31 -0.70 -8.26
C SER A 33 -11.84 -1.11 -8.14
N ASP A 34 -11.13 -1.13 -9.26
CA ASP A 34 -9.67 -1.26 -9.32
C ASP A 34 -9.01 0.07 -9.75
N THR A 35 -7.70 0.20 -9.54
CA THR A 35 -6.95 1.43 -9.84
C THR A 35 -7.05 1.82 -11.30
N SER A 36 -7.02 0.86 -12.24
CA SER A 36 -7.13 1.14 -13.67
C SER A 36 -8.48 1.76 -14.05
N LYS A 37 -9.57 1.19 -13.52
CA LYS A 37 -10.93 1.72 -13.74
C LYS A 37 -11.11 3.10 -13.12
N ILE A 38 -10.57 3.32 -11.92
CA ILE A 38 -10.62 4.64 -11.28
C ILE A 38 -9.92 5.68 -12.13
N ILE A 39 -8.74 5.37 -12.66
CA ILE A 39 -7.96 6.33 -13.48
C ILE A 39 -8.64 6.58 -14.83
N SER A 40 -9.21 5.55 -15.48
CA SER A 40 -9.85 5.69 -16.79
C SER A 40 -11.23 6.35 -16.73
N ASP A 41 -12.05 6.08 -15.71
CA ASP A 41 -13.39 6.67 -15.49
C ASP A 41 -13.40 7.51 -14.20
N PHE A 42 -12.45 8.42 -14.11
CA PHE A 42 -12.32 9.28 -12.94
C PHE A 42 -13.48 10.29 -12.86
N LYS A 43 -14.18 10.26 -11.75
CA LYS A 43 -15.28 11.20 -11.44
C LYS A 43 -15.07 11.73 -10.03
N GLU A 44 -14.89 13.04 -9.91
CA GLU A 44 -14.79 13.69 -8.61
C GLU A 44 -16.00 13.38 -7.71
N ASN A 45 -15.77 13.34 -6.42
CA ASN A 45 -16.77 13.05 -5.39
C ASN A 45 -17.40 11.65 -5.47
N LYS A 46 -16.93 10.75 -6.35
CA LYS A 46 -17.36 9.36 -6.40
C LYS A 46 -16.75 8.59 -5.22
N SER A 47 -17.60 7.90 -4.45
CA SER A 47 -17.16 6.98 -3.41
C SER A 47 -16.60 5.71 -4.03
N VAL A 48 -15.47 5.23 -3.50
CA VAL A 48 -14.79 4.02 -3.95
C VAL A 48 -14.28 3.22 -2.76
N SER A 49 -14.27 1.89 -2.92
CA SER A 49 -13.60 0.96 -2.02
C SER A 49 -12.57 0.17 -2.81
N ILE A 50 -11.32 0.20 -2.37
CA ILE A 50 -10.20 -0.52 -2.99
C ILE A 50 -9.40 -1.27 -1.96
N ALA A 51 -8.65 -2.29 -2.40
CA ALA A 51 -7.63 -2.93 -1.59
C ALA A 51 -6.31 -2.98 -2.35
N GLY A 52 -5.21 -2.72 -1.67
CA GLY A 52 -3.90 -2.74 -2.32
C GLY A 52 -2.75 -2.67 -1.33
N ARG A 53 -1.56 -2.80 -1.88
CA ARG A 53 -0.31 -2.76 -1.12
C ARG A 53 0.18 -1.32 -0.97
N LEU A 54 0.51 -0.93 0.24
CA LEU A 54 1.14 0.35 0.55
C LEU A 54 2.58 0.35 0.03
N MET A 55 2.86 1.15 -1.01
CA MET A 55 4.15 1.17 -1.69
C MET A 55 5.02 2.35 -1.29
N SER A 56 4.41 3.49 -0.96
CA SER A 56 5.11 4.66 -0.44
C SER A 56 4.25 5.38 0.58
N ARG A 57 4.90 6.18 1.43
CA ARG A 57 4.19 6.97 2.44
C ARG A 57 5.01 8.20 2.81
N ARG A 58 4.38 9.38 2.75
CA ARG A 58 4.96 10.65 3.18
C ARG A 58 4.05 11.33 4.19
N ILE A 59 4.42 11.28 5.45
CA ILE A 59 3.65 11.84 6.56
C ILE A 59 4.04 13.30 6.78
N GLN A 60 3.03 14.18 6.86
CA GLN A 60 3.18 15.61 7.12
C GLN A 60 2.18 16.02 8.22
N GLY A 61 2.56 15.78 9.46
CA GLY A 61 1.73 16.14 10.63
C GLY A 61 0.38 15.41 10.66
N LYS A 62 -0.71 16.13 10.38
CA LYS A 62 -2.10 15.64 10.37
C LYS A 62 -2.50 15.03 9.02
N ALA A 63 -1.67 15.18 8.02
CA ALA A 63 -1.91 14.73 6.65
C ALA A 63 -0.80 13.80 6.17
N SER A 64 -1.12 12.91 5.25
CA SER A 64 -0.14 12.04 4.62
C SER A 64 -0.57 11.68 3.21
N PHE A 65 0.36 11.73 2.28
CA PHE A 65 0.21 11.11 0.98
C PHE A 65 0.85 9.73 0.99
N ALA A 66 0.21 8.79 0.33
CA ALA A 66 0.73 7.45 0.14
C ALA A 66 0.38 6.95 -1.26
N GLU A 67 1.09 5.92 -1.72
CA GLU A 67 0.78 5.23 -2.97
C GLU A 67 0.33 3.80 -2.65
N VAL A 68 -0.82 3.41 -3.19
CA VAL A 68 -1.36 2.06 -3.04
C VAL A 68 -1.35 1.38 -4.40
N GLN A 69 -0.83 0.15 -4.44
CA GLN A 69 -0.73 -0.68 -5.63
C GLN A 69 -1.66 -1.88 -5.53
N ASP A 70 -2.50 -2.06 -6.54
CA ASP A 70 -3.27 -3.28 -6.75
C ASP A 70 -2.74 -4.14 -7.91
N MET A 71 -3.55 -5.08 -8.41
CA MET A 71 -3.19 -5.90 -9.57
C MET A 71 -3.10 -5.11 -10.88
N LYS A 72 -3.81 -3.99 -10.99
CA LYS A 72 -4.01 -3.22 -12.24
C LYS A 72 -3.14 -1.98 -12.34
N GLY A 73 -2.66 -1.45 -11.21
CA GLY A 73 -1.84 -0.24 -11.21
C GLY A 73 -1.58 0.32 -9.82
N LYS A 74 -1.34 1.61 -9.79
CA LYS A 74 -1.08 2.38 -8.58
C LYS A 74 -1.94 3.62 -8.56
N ILE A 75 -2.33 4.06 -7.38
CA ILE A 75 -3.07 5.30 -7.18
C ILE A 75 -2.57 6.01 -5.93
N GLN A 76 -2.54 7.35 -6.00
CA GLN A 76 -2.27 8.17 -4.84
C GLN A 76 -3.47 8.15 -3.89
N VAL A 77 -3.19 8.10 -2.61
CA VAL A 77 -4.19 8.19 -1.54
C VAL A 77 -3.78 9.26 -0.55
N TYR A 78 -4.76 10.00 -0.05
CA TYR A 78 -4.56 11.08 0.91
C TYR A 78 -5.23 10.73 2.22
N PHE A 79 -4.42 10.58 3.26
CA PHE A 79 -4.86 10.34 4.62
C PHE A 79 -4.91 11.67 5.38
N ASN A 80 -6.08 12.07 5.84
CA ASN A 80 -6.25 13.20 6.72
C ASN A 80 -6.75 12.69 8.07
N ARG A 81 -6.06 13.06 9.15
CA ARG A 81 -6.38 12.59 10.50
C ARG A 81 -7.82 12.88 10.90
N ASP A 82 -8.29 14.09 10.62
CA ASP A 82 -9.58 14.54 11.08
C ASP A 82 -10.73 13.99 10.22
N GLU A 83 -10.44 13.56 8.99
CA GLU A 83 -11.35 12.82 8.12
C GLU A 83 -11.50 11.34 8.52
N ILE A 84 -10.39 10.70 8.89
CA ILE A 84 -10.36 9.28 9.31
C ILE A 84 -10.91 9.12 10.72
N CYS A 85 -10.63 10.10 11.58
CA CYS A 85 -11.01 10.11 12.98
C CYS A 85 -11.80 11.40 13.26
N PRO A 86 -13.09 11.50 12.92
CA PRO A 86 -13.88 12.71 13.16
C PRO A 86 -14.11 12.97 14.66
N GLU A 87 -14.12 11.92 15.48
CA GLU A 87 -14.29 11.99 16.91
C GLU A 87 -13.01 12.42 17.64
N GLU A 88 -13.05 12.49 18.99
CA GLU A 88 -11.89 12.89 19.82
C GLU A 88 -10.73 11.88 19.73
N ASP A 89 -11.05 10.59 19.63
CA ASP A 89 -10.02 9.55 19.50
C ASP A 89 -9.36 9.60 18.13
N LYS A 90 -8.07 9.94 18.12
CA LYS A 90 -7.23 9.99 16.92
C LYS A 90 -6.25 8.83 16.81
N SER A 91 -6.45 7.76 17.57
CA SER A 91 -5.54 6.60 17.66
C SER A 91 -5.39 5.87 16.32
N MET A 92 -6.48 5.70 15.55
CA MET A 92 -6.41 5.07 14.23
C MET A 92 -5.42 5.76 13.28
N TYR A 93 -5.34 7.09 13.30
CA TYR A 93 -4.36 7.81 12.49
C TYR A 93 -3.00 7.91 13.18
N ASN A 94 -2.96 8.35 14.46
CA ASN A 94 -1.72 8.67 15.14
C ASN A 94 -0.90 7.43 15.52
N ASP A 95 -1.56 6.34 15.89
CA ASP A 95 -0.89 5.13 16.34
C ASP A 95 -0.94 4.05 15.25
N VAL A 96 -2.10 3.66 14.78
CA VAL A 96 -2.19 2.59 13.79
C VAL A 96 -1.56 3.00 12.46
N TYR A 97 -2.07 4.05 11.79
CA TYR A 97 -1.57 4.43 10.48
C TYR A 97 -0.11 4.91 10.51
N LYS A 98 0.23 5.82 11.44
CA LYS A 98 1.57 6.42 11.47
C LYS A 98 2.65 5.50 12.01
N LYS A 99 2.38 4.72 13.06
CA LYS A 99 3.40 3.97 13.79
C LYS A 99 3.40 2.47 13.47
N LEU A 100 2.21 1.84 13.29
CA LEU A 100 2.10 0.40 13.17
C LEU A 100 2.06 -0.10 11.74
N LEU A 101 1.55 0.70 10.77
CA LEU A 101 1.65 0.32 9.36
C LEU A 101 3.05 0.54 8.81
N ASP A 102 3.44 -0.31 7.87
CA ASP A 102 4.70 -0.25 7.16
C ASP A 102 4.49 -0.34 5.64
N ILE A 103 5.48 0.11 4.88
CA ILE A 103 5.52 -0.14 3.43
C ILE A 103 5.56 -1.65 3.19
N GLY A 104 4.69 -2.11 2.31
CA GLY A 104 4.47 -3.52 2.03
C GLY A 104 3.18 -4.10 2.63
N ASP A 105 2.57 -3.45 3.63
CA ASP A 105 1.29 -3.86 4.18
C ASP A 105 0.18 -3.78 3.13
N ILE A 106 -0.80 -4.68 3.19
CA ILE A 106 -2.00 -4.61 2.36
C ILE A 106 -3.10 -3.98 3.21
N ILE A 107 -3.72 -2.96 2.65
CA ILE A 107 -4.80 -2.21 3.29
C ILE A 107 -6.02 -2.12 2.37
N GLY A 108 -7.19 -2.15 2.98
CA GLY A 108 -8.44 -1.75 2.37
C GLY A 108 -8.70 -0.26 2.63
N ILE A 109 -9.25 0.44 1.67
CA ILE A 109 -9.51 1.88 1.73
C ILE A 109 -10.91 2.14 1.22
N ASP A 110 -11.72 2.81 2.04
CA ASP A 110 -12.96 3.44 1.66
C ASP A 110 -12.72 4.95 1.60
N GLY A 111 -13.07 5.58 0.48
CA GLY A 111 -12.81 6.99 0.30
C GLY A 111 -13.54 7.62 -0.86
N VAL A 112 -13.22 8.86 -1.13
CA VAL A 112 -13.84 9.68 -2.17
C VAL A 112 -12.78 10.20 -3.13
N LEU A 113 -13.06 10.15 -4.42
CA LEU A 113 -12.15 10.63 -5.47
C LEU A 113 -12.10 12.16 -5.48
N PHE A 114 -10.89 12.69 -5.56
CA PHE A 114 -10.67 14.13 -5.75
C PHE A 114 -9.38 14.38 -6.54
N THR A 115 -9.26 15.55 -7.11
CA THR A 115 -8.05 16.01 -7.80
C THR A 115 -7.28 16.95 -6.88
N THR A 116 -6.00 16.69 -6.67
CA THR A 116 -5.15 17.60 -5.89
C THR A 116 -4.90 18.91 -6.62
N GLN A 117 -4.39 19.92 -5.92
CA GLN A 117 -4.05 21.23 -6.52
C GLN A 117 -3.04 21.13 -7.67
N VAL A 118 -2.22 20.07 -7.69
CA VAL A 118 -1.25 19.81 -8.77
C VAL A 118 -1.82 18.90 -9.89
N GLY A 119 -3.12 18.60 -9.86
CA GLY A 119 -3.79 17.81 -10.89
C GLY A 119 -3.69 16.29 -10.72
N GLU A 120 -3.21 15.78 -9.58
CA GLU A 120 -3.08 14.34 -9.34
C GLU A 120 -4.41 13.73 -8.89
N LYS A 121 -4.82 12.64 -9.57
CA LYS A 121 -6.01 11.84 -9.22
C LYS A 121 -5.77 11.09 -7.94
N THR A 122 -6.54 11.38 -6.90
CA THR A 122 -6.26 10.93 -5.54
C THR A 122 -7.54 10.43 -4.86
N ILE A 123 -7.42 9.48 -3.94
CA ILE A 123 -8.50 9.05 -3.05
C ILE A 123 -8.34 9.74 -1.71
N LEU A 124 -9.30 10.55 -1.29
CA LEU A 124 -9.42 11.01 0.09
C LEU A 124 -9.93 9.87 0.96
N VAL A 125 -9.07 9.36 1.82
CA VAL A 125 -9.39 8.23 2.69
C VAL A 125 -10.35 8.67 3.79
N LYS A 126 -11.49 8.00 3.89
CA LYS A 126 -12.47 8.15 4.98
C LYS A 126 -12.30 7.06 6.03
N LYS A 127 -11.99 5.85 5.58
CA LYS A 127 -11.74 4.69 6.44
C LYS A 127 -10.66 3.82 5.80
N PHE A 128 -9.84 3.20 6.63
CA PHE A 128 -8.94 2.14 6.18
C PHE A 128 -9.02 0.93 7.10
N THR A 129 -8.69 -0.22 6.55
CA THR A 129 -8.66 -1.52 7.25
C THR A 129 -7.35 -2.22 6.95
N VAL A 130 -6.70 -2.78 7.96
CA VAL A 130 -5.51 -3.62 7.78
C VAL A 130 -5.96 -4.97 7.27
N LEU A 131 -5.46 -5.40 6.12
CA LEU A 131 -5.82 -6.69 5.50
C LEU A 131 -4.67 -7.71 5.56
N SER A 132 -3.42 -7.24 5.53
CA SER A 132 -2.28 -8.12 5.72
C SER A 132 -1.05 -7.32 6.14
N LYS A 133 -0.47 -7.68 7.29
CA LYS A 133 0.78 -7.12 7.78
C LYS A 133 1.97 -7.77 7.09
N SER A 134 2.83 -6.97 6.48
CA SER A 134 4.08 -7.41 5.87
C SER A 134 5.19 -7.53 6.92
N LEU A 135 5.65 -8.74 7.18
CA LEU A 135 6.70 -9.00 8.18
C LEU A 135 8.12 -8.84 7.64
N ARG A 136 8.27 -8.77 6.31
CA ARG A 136 9.55 -8.52 5.66
C ARG A 136 9.49 -7.21 4.88
N PRO A 137 10.52 -6.36 4.96
CA PRO A 137 10.59 -5.16 4.14
C PRO A 137 10.69 -5.53 2.65
N LEU A 138 10.05 -4.73 1.80
CA LEU A 138 10.22 -4.84 0.37
C LEU A 138 11.54 -4.15 -0.05
N PRO A 139 12.32 -4.76 -0.96
CA PRO A 139 13.50 -4.13 -1.55
C PRO A 139 13.07 -3.07 -2.58
N LEU A 140 12.67 -1.91 -2.10
CA LEU A 140 12.31 -0.78 -2.95
C LEU A 140 13.52 0.12 -3.16
N PRO A 141 13.79 0.53 -4.41
CA PRO A 141 14.91 1.39 -4.70
C PRO A 141 14.79 2.73 -3.96
N LYS A 142 15.88 3.18 -3.38
CA LYS A 142 16.01 4.48 -2.72
C LYS A 142 17.02 5.30 -3.50
N SER A 143 16.71 6.56 -3.77
CA SER A 143 17.64 7.49 -4.40
C SER A 143 18.13 8.50 -3.37
N ASP A 144 19.42 8.78 -3.38
CA ASP A 144 19.99 9.89 -2.62
C ASP A 144 19.83 11.23 -3.36
N SER A 145 20.24 12.31 -2.72
CA SER A 145 20.21 13.66 -3.32
C SER A 145 21.16 13.83 -4.52
N LYS A 146 22.06 12.88 -4.75
CA LYS A 146 23.03 12.85 -5.87
C LYS A 146 22.56 11.97 -7.02
N GLY A 147 21.38 11.32 -6.90
CA GLY A 147 20.80 10.44 -7.92
C GLY A 147 21.34 9.00 -7.90
N ASN A 148 22.13 8.61 -6.88
CA ASN A 148 22.53 7.21 -6.73
C ASN A 148 21.33 6.40 -6.25
N VAL A 149 21.16 5.21 -6.83
CA VAL A 149 20.08 4.28 -6.47
C VAL A 149 20.63 3.15 -5.60
N TYR A 150 20.00 2.92 -4.46
CA TYR A 150 20.33 1.87 -3.51
C TYR A 150 19.16 0.91 -3.34
N ASP A 151 19.42 -0.27 -2.81
CA ASP A 151 18.41 -1.29 -2.50
C ASP A 151 17.59 -1.77 -3.72
N GLU A 152 18.10 -1.56 -4.95
CA GLU A 152 17.43 -2.05 -6.14
C GLU A 152 17.50 -3.58 -6.22
N PHE A 153 16.36 -4.22 -6.47
CA PHE A 153 16.25 -5.68 -6.55
C PHE A 153 16.69 -6.18 -7.94
N THR A 154 18.00 -6.12 -8.20
CA THR A 154 18.60 -6.42 -9.51
C THR A 154 19.31 -7.75 -9.58
N ASP A 155 19.78 -8.30 -8.47
CA ASP A 155 20.51 -9.58 -8.43
C ASP A 155 19.68 -10.72 -9.04
N PRO A 156 20.15 -11.38 -10.13
CA PRO A 156 19.39 -12.40 -10.83
C PRO A 156 19.05 -13.61 -9.95
N GLU A 157 19.97 -14.05 -9.11
CA GLU A 157 19.76 -15.22 -8.25
C GLU A 157 18.68 -14.94 -7.19
N LEU A 158 18.76 -13.80 -6.51
CA LEU A 158 17.74 -13.37 -5.55
C LEU A 158 16.38 -13.21 -6.22
N ARG A 159 16.30 -12.66 -7.43
CA ARG A 159 15.07 -12.51 -8.21
C ARG A 159 14.46 -13.86 -8.59
N TYR A 160 15.26 -14.85 -8.91
CA TYR A 160 14.78 -16.22 -9.17
C TYR A 160 14.32 -16.90 -7.89
N ARG A 161 15.04 -16.78 -6.80
CA ARG A 161 14.69 -17.39 -5.50
C ARG A 161 13.47 -16.73 -4.86
N GLN A 162 13.32 -15.42 -5.02
CA GLN A 162 12.22 -14.62 -4.45
C GLN A 162 11.33 -14.04 -5.55
N ARG A 163 10.86 -14.88 -6.46
CA ARG A 163 10.04 -14.46 -7.61
C ARG A 163 8.79 -13.67 -7.18
N TYR A 164 8.18 -14.02 -6.06
CA TYR A 164 7.05 -13.30 -5.51
C TYR A 164 7.37 -11.85 -5.16
N VAL A 165 8.58 -11.56 -4.69
CA VAL A 165 9.05 -10.18 -4.45
C VAL A 165 9.30 -9.46 -5.77
N ASP A 166 9.99 -10.12 -6.70
CA ASP A 166 10.28 -9.59 -8.04
C ASP A 166 8.99 -9.15 -8.79
N LEU A 167 7.91 -9.94 -8.68
CA LEU A 167 6.61 -9.60 -9.26
C LEU A 167 5.93 -8.39 -8.59
N ILE A 168 6.28 -8.09 -7.33
CA ILE A 168 5.74 -6.92 -6.61
C ILE A 168 6.49 -5.64 -7.02
N VAL A 169 7.83 -5.71 -7.07
CA VAL A 169 8.68 -4.51 -7.23
C VAL A 169 9.05 -4.21 -8.69
N ASN A 170 8.98 -5.20 -9.60
CA ASN A 170 9.34 -5.07 -11.00
C ASN A 170 8.13 -5.22 -11.93
N PRO A 171 7.44 -4.11 -12.33
CA PRO A 171 6.23 -4.16 -13.16
C PRO A 171 6.44 -4.85 -14.51
N LYS A 172 7.58 -4.67 -15.16
CA LYS A 172 7.91 -5.31 -16.46
C LYS A 172 7.93 -6.84 -16.35
N ILE A 173 8.46 -7.38 -15.26
CA ILE A 173 8.49 -8.82 -15.02
C ILE A 173 7.08 -9.35 -14.76
N LYS A 174 6.30 -8.64 -13.94
CA LYS A 174 4.88 -8.97 -13.73
C LYS A 174 4.12 -9.05 -15.04
N GLU A 175 4.28 -8.06 -15.93
CA GLU A 175 3.64 -8.05 -17.25
C GLU A 175 4.02 -9.28 -18.10
N THR A 176 5.30 -9.65 -18.10
CA THR A 176 5.79 -10.85 -18.81
C THR A 176 5.10 -12.12 -18.29
N PHE A 177 5.00 -12.28 -16.97
CA PHE A 177 4.32 -13.45 -16.39
C PHE A 177 2.82 -13.46 -16.68
N LEU A 178 2.15 -12.31 -16.68
CA LEU A 178 0.75 -12.21 -17.07
C LEU A 178 0.53 -12.58 -18.55
N LYS A 179 1.43 -12.17 -19.45
CA LYS A 179 1.40 -12.58 -20.86
C LYS A 179 1.58 -14.09 -21.01
N ARG A 180 2.55 -14.68 -20.30
CA ARG A 180 2.75 -16.15 -20.30
C ARG A 180 1.50 -16.89 -19.84
N THR A 181 0.90 -16.47 -18.74
CA THR A 181 -0.34 -17.09 -18.24
C THR A 181 -1.47 -17.02 -19.28
N LYS A 182 -1.62 -15.88 -19.96
CA LYS A 182 -2.62 -15.76 -21.03
C LYS A 182 -2.37 -16.73 -22.19
N ILE A 183 -1.11 -16.89 -22.60
CA ILE A 183 -0.74 -17.81 -23.70
C ILE A 183 -1.03 -19.27 -23.32
N ILE A 184 -0.75 -19.65 -22.08
CA ILE A 184 -0.96 -21.05 -21.62
C ILE A 184 -2.46 -21.35 -21.46
N ASN A 185 -3.28 -20.36 -21.15
CA ASN A 185 -4.73 -20.52 -20.92
C ASN A 185 -5.58 -20.35 -22.20
N ILE A 186 -4.96 -20.30 -23.37
CA ILE A 186 -5.64 -20.36 -24.65
C ILE A 186 -5.82 -21.84 -25.07
#